data_91c71e95f31ef341c9add9432f1d851b
#
_entry.id   91c71e95f31ef341c9add9432f1d851b
#
_cell.length_a   1.000
_cell.length_b   1.000
_cell.length_c   1.000
_cell.angle_alpha   90.00
_cell.angle_beta   90.00
_cell.angle_gamma   90.00
#
_symmetry.space_group_name_H-M   'P 1'
#
loop_
_entity.id
_entity.type
_entity.pdbx_description
1 polymer ?
#
loop_
_entity_poly.entity_id
_entity_poly.type
_entity_poly.pdbx_seq_one_letter_code
_entity_poly.pdbx_strand_id
1 'polypeptide(L)'
;QLGRLMALEPYSRLAHRINVYAVPAVSNEAGLSNENNKLDTYFGLTTLFETKSIGFRSDTDGEARVNAIRADLERLCLDEGAFVDNIHMFINTDADVGSASGIYSFSTGGAKDYAMAHELSHSVGKLGDEYGIDTRFPNVSTGSDIKGKKMMGYRSIIACENNDGRVLIPTAFKCNMYQSDQPFCEVCRLALVRRMFATDKIQNGMELYVANPEVTTAHNNTEDSERYRVTQENLLKKAPNIRDLSLRTVIQNLSDRERKVKLVLGVVKANGEPREPLKEEVFTVPALTKNGNMEDACIYPTLTFNPIQGTNFEAGDRLVGEVRDAERGEVLATYQEPEYDTYQVDYLLEDGQSIPNTFPT
;
A
#
# COMPACT_ATOMS: atom_id res chain seq x y z
N GLN A 1 -15.55 3.51 -9.97
CA GLN A 1 -14.86 2.68 -8.98
C GLN A 1 -13.68 1.92 -9.62
N LEU A 2 -13.88 1.11 -10.67
CA LEU A 2 -12.80 0.32 -11.29
C LEU A 2 -11.62 1.19 -11.78
N GLY A 3 -11.89 2.30 -12.47
CA GLY A 3 -10.84 3.21 -12.92
C GLY A 3 -10.01 3.79 -11.77
N ARG A 4 -10.64 4.04 -10.63
CA ARG A 4 -9.95 4.50 -9.42
C ARG A 4 -9.12 3.40 -8.78
N LEU A 5 -9.62 2.18 -8.71
CA LEU A 5 -8.84 1.02 -8.27
C LEU A 5 -7.56 0.88 -9.10
N MET A 6 -7.70 0.92 -10.44
CA MET A 6 -6.58 0.73 -11.36
C MET A 6 -5.61 1.92 -11.39
N ALA A 7 -5.95 3.05 -10.77
CA ALA A 7 -5.04 4.18 -10.58
C ALA A 7 -4.20 4.09 -9.30
N LEU A 8 -4.60 3.23 -8.36
CA LEU A 8 -3.90 3.07 -7.08
C LEU A 8 -2.75 2.06 -7.18
N GLU A 9 -1.61 2.39 -6.59
CA GLU A 9 -0.55 1.43 -6.31
C GLU A 9 -1.00 0.40 -5.26
N PRO A 10 -0.72 -0.91 -5.44
CA PRO A 10 0.07 -1.52 -6.50
C PRO A 10 -0.73 -1.94 -7.74
N TYR A 11 -2.05 -1.77 -7.77
CA TYR A 11 -2.91 -2.21 -8.88
C TYR A 11 -2.50 -1.57 -10.21
N SER A 12 -2.12 -0.30 -10.20
CA SER A 12 -1.67 0.42 -11.39
C SER A 12 -0.45 -0.23 -12.05
N ARG A 13 0.54 -0.63 -11.26
CA ARG A 13 1.73 -1.34 -11.77
C ARG A 13 1.46 -2.77 -12.17
N LEU A 14 0.49 -3.41 -11.51
CA LEU A 14 0.15 -4.82 -11.73
C LEU A 14 -1.05 -5.00 -12.67
N ALA A 15 -1.51 -3.94 -13.32
CA ALA A 15 -2.69 -3.95 -14.19
C ALA A 15 -2.62 -5.04 -15.26
N HIS A 16 -1.42 -5.30 -15.81
CA HIS A 16 -1.17 -6.35 -16.81
C HIS A 16 -1.37 -7.79 -16.29
N ARG A 17 -1.50 -7.97 -14.97
CA ARG A 17 -1.74 -9.26 -14.32
C ARG A 17 -3.18 -9.43 -13.83
N ILE A 18 -4.03 -8.44 -14.05
CA ILE A 18 -5.39 -8.41 -13.53
C ILE A 18 -6.35 -8.52 -14.71
N ASN A 19 -7.05 -9.62 -14.79
CA ASN A 19 -8.17 -9.79 -15.72
C ASN A 19 -9.46 -9.42 -15.00
N VAL A 20 -10.24 -8.54 -15.61
CA VAL A 20 -11.51 -8.09 -15.06
C VAL A 20 -12.64 -8.48 -16.02
N TYR A 21 -13.60 -9.23 -15.52
CA TYR A 21 -14.80 -9.59 -16.22
C TYR A 21 -15.99 -8.87 -15.59
N ALA A 22 -16.68 -8.04 -16.36
CA ALA A 22 -17.88 -7.34 -15.91
C ALA A 22 -19.13 -8.10 -16.32
N VAL A 23 -19.92 -8.51 -15.34
CA VAL A 23 -21.18 -9.21 -15.56
C VAL A 23 -22.33 -8.32 -15.10
N PRO A 24 -23.16 -7.81 -16.02
CA PRO A 24 -24.33 -7.03 -15.62
C PRO A 24 -25.40 -7.95 -15.02
N ALA A 25 -25.98 -7.52 -13.91
CA ALA A 25 -27.13 -8.16 -13.28
C ALA A 25 -28.32 -7.18 -13.24
N VAL A 26 -29.40 -7.59 -13.79
CA VAL A 26 -30.64 -6.78 -13.81
C VAL A 26 -31.54 -7.24 -12.69
N SER A 27 -31.86 -6.34 -11.78
CA SER A 27 -32.80 -6.55 -10.68
C SER A 27 -34.11 -5.90 -10.94
N ASN A 28 -35.21 -6.45 -10.39
CA ASN A 28 -36.52 -5.82 -10.45
C ASN A 28 -36.60 -4.56 -9.60
N GLU A 29 -35.85 -4.52 -8.51
CA GLU A 29 -35.71 -3.37 -7.63
C GLU A 29 -34.20 -3.02 -7.43
N ALA A 30 -33.91 -1.74 -7.27
CA ALA A 30 -32.56 -1.26 -6.97
C ALA A 30 -32.32 -1.15 -5.48
N GLY A 31 -31.07 -1.39 -5.04
CA GLY A 31 -30.65 -1.13 -3.68
C GLY A 31 -30.25 -2.36 -2.88
N LEU A 32 -30.19 -2.17 -1.57
CA LEU A 32 -29.89 -3.19 -0.57
C LEU A 32 -31.12 -3.46 0.29
N SER A 33 -31.41 -4.73 0.50
CA SER A 33 -32.40 -5.13 1.49
C SER A 33 -31.92 -4.81 2.91
N ASN A 34 -32.83 -4.78 3.84
CA ASN A 34 -32.58 -4.74 5.28
C ASN A 34 -33.67 -5.54 6.00
N GLU A 35 -33.62 -5.58 7.33
CA GLU A 35 -34.58 -6.35 8.14
C GLU A 35 -36.05 -5.95 7.90
N ASN A 36 -36.27 -4.66 7.65
CA ASN A 36 -37.61 -4.09 7.50
C ASN A 36 -38.08 -3.98 6.04
N ASN A 37 -37.15 -4.07 5.09
CA ASN A 37 -37.44 -3.91 3.68
C ASN A 37 -36.66 -4.93 2.83
N LYS A 38 -37.40 -5.90 2.32
CA LYS A 38 -36.86 -6.96 1.45
C LYS A 38 -37.09 -6.60 0.00
N LEU A 39 -36.02 -6.21 -0.69
CA LEU A 39 -36.05 -5.85 -2.11
C LEU A 39 -35.90 -7.10 -2.99
N ASP A 40 -36.57 -7.09 -4.14
CA ASP A 40 -36.43 -8.11 -5.18
C ASP A 40 -35.24 -7.78 -6.08
N THR A 41 -34.03 -8.01 -5.55
CA THR A 41 -32.78 -7.82 -6.27
C THR A 41 -32.21 -9.14 -6.76
N TYR A 42 -31.49 -9.12 -7.90
CA TYR A 42 -30.99 -10.33 -8.54
C TYR A 42 -30.13 -11.19 -7.62
N PHE A 43 -29.26 -10.58 -6.83
CA PHE A 43 -28.38 -11.31 -5.89
C PHE A 43 -28.94 -11.39 -4.47
N GLY A 44 -30.06 -10.78 -4.18
CA GLY A 44 -30.67 -10.84 -2.85
C GLY A 44 -29.75 -10.33 -1.74
N LEU A 45 -29.00 -9.25 -2.00
CA LEU A 45 -28.08 -8.69 -1.02
C LEU A 45 -28.82 -7.90 0.07
N THR A 46 -28.28 -7.94 1.28
CA THR A 46 -28.84 -7.24 2.45
C THR A 46 -27.75 -6.66 3.32
N THR A 47 -28.07 -5.61 4.05
CA THR A 47 -27.24 -5.16 5.17
C THR A 47 -27.48 -6.05 6.38
N LEU A 48 -26.40 -6.53 6.98
CA LEU A 48 -26.44 -7.27 8.23
C LEU A 48 -26.39 -6.26 9.37
N PHE A 49 -27.47 -6.19 10.15
CA PHE A 49 -27.75 -5.10 11.11
C PHE A 49 -26.64 -4.94 12.16
N GLU A 50 -26.16 -6.03 12.74
CA GLU A 50 -25.18 -5.97 13.81
C GLU A 50 -23.78 -5.52 13.35
N THR A 51 -23.40 -5.81 12.11
CA THR A 51 -22.04 -5.60 11.61
C THR A 51 -21.91 -4.46 10.60
N LYS A 52 -23.04 -3.88 10.15
CA LYS A 52 -23.10 -2.96 9.01
C LYS A 52 -22.44 -3.50 7.73
N SER A 53 -22.26 -4.80 7.64
CA SER A 53 -21.68 -5.49 6.50
C SER A 53 -22.76 -5.87 5.49
N ILE A 54 -22.35 -6.16 4.27
CA ILE A 54 -23.23 -6.65 3.21
C ILE A 54 -23.06 -8.16 3.10
N GLY A 55 -24.17 -8.87 2.93
CA GLY A 55 -24.18 -10.31 2.75
C GLY A 55 -25.37 -10.77 1.90
N PHE A 56 -25.40 -12.05 1.58
CA PHE A 56 -26.52 -12.68 0.91
C PHE A 56 -27.65 -12.95 1.89
N ARG A 57 -28.86 -12.71 1.50
CA ARG A 57 -30.05 -13.09 2.25
C ARG A 57 -30.21 -14.61 2.23
N SER A 58 -30.50 -15.19 3.36
CA SER A 58 -30.71 -16.65 3.51
C SER A 58 -32.00 -17.16 2.84
N ASP A 59 -32.95 -16.28 2.53
CA ASP A 59 -34.21 -16.59 1.90
C ASP A 59 -34.19 -16.40 0.36
N THR A 60 -33.00 -16.26 -0.24
CA THR A 60 -32.81 -16.11 -1.68
C THR A 60 -31.72 -17.04 -2.22
N ASP A 61 -31.70 -17.23 -3.54
CA ASP A 61 -30.66 -18.01 -4.24
C ASP A 61 -29.47 -17.15 -4.66
N GLY A 62 -29.30 -15.98 -4.06
CA GLY A 62 -28.33 -14.96 -4.53
C GLY A 62 -26.90 -15.49 -4.59
N GLU A 63 -26.42 -16.13 -3.54
CA GLU A 63 -25.10 -16.73 -3.52
C GLU A 63 -24.94 -17.87 -4.54
N ALA A 64 -25.97 -18.71 -4.70
CA ALA A 64 -25.97 -19.77 -5.70
C ALA A 64 -25.89 -19.23 -7.13
N ARG A 65 -26.56 -18.10 -7.42
CA ARG A 65 -26.47 -17.42 -8.71
C ARG A 65 -25.07 -16.86 -8.98
N VAL A 66 -24.43 -16.26 -8.00
CA VAL A 66 -23.04 -15.79 -8.13
C VAL A 66 -22.10 -16.95 -8.40
N ASN A 67 -22.24 -18.06 -7.69
CA ASN A 67 -21.43 -19.25 -7.90
C ASN A 67 -21.64 -19.88 -9.25
N ALA A 68 -22.87 -19.87 -9.78
CA ALA A 68 -23.16 -20.33 -11.14
C ALA A 68 -22.48 -19.44 -12.20
N ILE A 69 -22.57 -18.11 -12.05
CA ILE A 69 -21.87 -17.15 -12.93
C ILE A 69 -20.35 -17.38 -12.87
N ARG A 70 -19.80 -17.56 -11.68
CA ARG A 70 -18.39 -17.88 -11.50
C ARG A 70 -17.99 -19.16 -12.27
N ALA A 71 -18.73 -20.24 -12.08
CA ALA A 71 -18.47 -21.50 -12.77
C ALA A 71 -18.56 -21.38 -14.29
N ASP A 72 -19.49 -20.59 -14.80
CA ASP A 72 -19.63 -20.31 -16.23
C ASP A 72 -18.44 -19.48 -16.76
N LEU A 73 -17.98 -18.48 -16.03
CA LEU A 73 -16.78 -17.71 -16.40
C LEU A 73 -15.54 -18.60 -16.41
N GLU A 74 -15.34 -19.43 -15.39
CA GLU A 74 -14.22 -20.38 -15.31
C GLU A 74 -14.23 -21.37 -16.48
N ARG A 75 -15.40 -21.85 -16.86
CA ARG A 75 -15.56 -22.80 -17.97
C ARG A 75 -15.45 -22.18 -19.37
N LEU A 76 -15.93 -20.95 -19.56
CA LEU A 76 -16.12 -20.35 -20.90
C LEU A 76 -15.06 -19.30 -21.24
N CYS A 77 -14.50 -18.63 -20.25
CA CYS A 77 -13.69 -17.43 -20.46
C CYS A 77 -12.25 -17.58 -19.96
N LEU A 78 -11.96 -18.58 -19.16
CA LEU A 78 -10.62 -18.78 -18.61
C LEU A 78 -9.91 -19.98 -19.24
N ASP A 79 -8.57 -19.96 -19.20
CA ASP A 79 -7.76 -21.10 -19.60
C ASP A 79 -8.00 -22.29 -18.67
N GLU A 80 -7.74 -23.51 -19.17
CA GLU A 80 -7.91 -24.73 -18.39
C GLU A 80 -7.10 -24.69 -17.08
N GLY A 81 -7.82 -24.84 -15.96
CA GLY A 81 -7.24 -24.80 -14.62
C GLY A 81 -7.10 -23.41 -14.01
N ALA A 82 -7.50 -22.35 -14.73
CA ALA A 82 -7.64 -21.04 -14.15
C ALA A 82 -8.96 -20.89 -13.40
N PHE A 83 -8.99 -20.01 -12.42
CA PHE A 83 -10.16 -19.77 -11.59
C PHE A 83 -10.35 -18.28 -11.28
N VAL A 84 -11.55 -17.92 -10.87
CA VAL A 84 -11.88 -16.56 -10.42
C VAL A 84 -11.40 -16.39 -8.98
N ASP A 85 -10.40 -15.56 -8.77
CA ASP A 85 -9.80 -15.31 -7.47
C ASP A 85 -10.71 -14.53 -6.53
N ASN A 86 -11.37 -13.51 -7.07
CA ASN A 86 -12.19 -12.58 -6.28
C ASN A 86 -13.42 -12.12 -7.08
N ILE A 87 -14.47 -11.82 -6.35
CA ILE A 87 -15.72 -11.32 -6.89
C ILE A 87 -16.08 -10.02 -6.19
N HIS A 88 -16.12 -8.92 -6.94
CA HIS A 88 -16.59 -7.66 -6.42
C HIS A 88 -18.00 -7.37 -6.94
N MET A 89 -18.91 -7.10 -6.02
CA MET A 89 -20.29 -6.74 -6.34
C MET A 89 -20.52 -5.25 -6.12
N PHE A 90 -20.81 -4.54 -7.21
CA PHE A 90 -21.16 -3.14 -7.17
C PHE A 90 -22.68 -2.97 -7.11
N ILE A 91 -23.17 -2.30 -6.08
CA ILE A 91 -24.60 -2.20 -5.79
C ILE A 91 -25.10 -0.81 -6.09
N ASN A 92 -26.14 -0.72 -6.90
CA ASN A 92 -26.75 0.54 -7.29
C ASN A 92 -27.64 1.09 -6.17
N THR A 93 -27.03 1.83 -5.25
CA THR A 93 -27.69 2.56 -4.17
C THR A 93 -26.83 3.74 -3.73
N ASP A 94 -27.45 4.80 -3.20
CA ASP A 94 -26.77 5.98 -2.65
C ASP A 94 -26.25 5.76 -1.21
N ALA A 95 -26.47 4.59 -0.64
CA ALA A 95 -25.90 4.26 0.66
C ALA A 95 -24.35 4.29 0.61
N ASP A 96 -23.72 4.73 1.69
CA ASP A 96 -22.24 4.68 1.86
C ASP A 96 -21.88 3.42 2.67
N VAL A 97 -21.80 2.28 2.00
CA VAL A 97 -21.52 0.99 2.63
C VAL A 97 -20.57 0.19 1.74
N GLY A 98 -19.59 -0.45 2.41
CA GLY A 98 -18.73 -1.46 1.82
C GLY A 98 -18.55 -2.61 2.80
N SER A 99 -18.16 -3.78 2.31
CA SER A 99 -17.73 -4.91 3.14
C SER A 99 -17.06 -6.00 2.30
N ALA A 100 -16.30 -6.87 2.97
CA ALA A 100 -15.70 -8.03 2.33
C ALA A 100 -15.80 -9.29 3.21
N SER A 101 -15.96 -10.44 2.57
CA SER A 101 -15.95 -11.75 3.21
C SER A 101 -15.47 -12.83 2.25
N GLY A 102 -14.42 -13.55 2.63
CA GLY A 102 -13.85 -14.63 1.81
C GLY A 102 -13.30 -14.12 0.48
N ILE A 103 -13.93 -14.54 -0.63
CA ILE A 103 -13.62 -14.09 -1.99
C ILE A 103 -14.55 -12.96 -2.46
N TYR A 104 -15.55 -12.63 -1.66
CA TYR A 104 -16.54 -11.61 -2.00
C TYR A 104 -16.13 -10.26 -1.41
N SER A 105 -16.35 -9.22 -2.18
CA SER A 105 -16.30 -7.85 -1.71
C SER A 105 -17.47 -7.06 -2.32
N PHE A 106 -17.90 -6.03 -1.60
CA PHE A 106 -19.09 -5.27 -1.95
C PHE A 106 -18.80 -3.78 -1.81
N SER A 107 -19.31 -2.98 -2.71
CA SER A 107 -19.39 -1.54 -2.55
C SER A 107 -20.65 -0.96 -3.18
N THR A 108 -21.07 0.16 -2.69
CA THR A 108 -22.28 0.84 -3.15
C THR A 108 -21.94 2.07 -3.98
N GLY A 109 -22.93 2.58 -4.73
CA GLY A 109 -22.79 3.79 -5.55
C GLY A 109 -22.48 5.05 -4.74
N GLY A 110 -23.00 5.15 -3.51
CA GLY A 110 -22.71 6.25 -2.58
C GLY A 110 -21.42 6.12 -1.80
N ALA A 111 -20.73 4.96 -1.91
CA ALA A 111 -19.48 4.73 -1.19
C ALA A 111 -18.35 5.67 -1.65
N LYS A 112 -17.44 5.95 -0.75
CA LYS A 112 -16.29 6.82 -0.99
C LYS A 112 -15.44 6.37 -2.19
N ASP A 113 -14.63 7.27 -2.67
CA ASP A 113 -13.90 7.15 -3.95
C ASP A 113 -13.12 5.84 -4.13
N TYR A 114 -12.49 5.35 -3.09
CA TYR A 114 -11.68 4.13 -3.13
C TYR A 114 -12.27 2.96 -2.33
N ALA A 115 -13.57 3.00 -2.02
CA ALA A 115 -14.23 1.93 -1.25
C ALA A 115 -14.09 0.55 -1.93
N MET A 116 -14.19 0.49 -3.26
CA MET A 116 -13.92 -0.75 -3.99
C MET A 116 -12.50 -1.27 -3.73
N ALA A 117 -11.49 -0.39 -3.73
CA ALA A 117 -10.10 -0.78 -3.47
C ALA A 117 -9.93 -1.27 -2.04
N HIS A 118 -10.55 -0.60 -1.07
CA HIS A 118 -10.55 -0.99 0.34
C HIS A 118 -11.11 -2.40 0.51
N GLU A 119 -12.35 -2.62 0.09
CA GLU A 119 -13.06 -3.88 0.27
C GLU A 119 -12.41 -5.04 -0.53
N LEU A 120 -11.99 -4.76 -1.76
CA LEU A 120 -11.30 -5.77 -2.57
C LEU A 120 -9.98 -6.20 -1.92
N SER A 121 -9.28 -5.29 -1.25
CA SER A 121 -8.00 -5.60 -0.63
C SER A 121 -8.10 -6.49 0.61
N HIS A 122 -9.24 -6.53 1.30
CA HIS A 122 -9.54 -7.57 2.28
C HIS A 122 -9.54 -8.96 1.63
N SER A 123 -10.13 -9.08 0.45
CA SER A 123 -10.23 -10.36 -0.26
C SER A 123 -8.90 -10.75 -0.93
N VAL A 124 -8.29 -9.85 -1.70
CA VAL A 124 -7.06 -10.09 -2.46
C VAL A 124 -5.83 -10.16 -1.56
N GLY A 125 -5.62 -9.15 -0.74
CA GLY A 125 -4.42 -8.99 0.08
C GLY A 125 -4.49 -9.65 1.44
N LYS A 126 -5.69 -10.09 1.86
CA LYS A 126 -5.98 -10.48 3.24
C LYS A 126 -5.57 -9.39 4.22
N LEU A 127 -5.79 -8.12 3.82
CA LEU A 127 -5.53 -6.98 4.68
C LEU A 127 -6.63 -6.85 5.74
N GLY A 128 -6.25 -6.37 6.91
CA GLY A 128 -7.18 -5.99 7.96
C GLY A 128 -7.42 -4.48 7.96
N ASP A 129 -8.52 -4.07 8.57
CA ASP A 129 -8.77 -2.68 8.86
C ASP A 129 -7.75 -2.13 9.85
N GLU A 130 -7.11 -1.02 9.50
CA GLU A 130 -6.11 -0.39 10.37
C GLU A 130 -6.75 0.35 11.56
N TYR A 131 -8.07 0.52 11.57
CA TYR A 131 -8.82 0.97 12.74
C TYR A 131 -9.25 -0.17 13.67
N GLY A 132 -9.03 -1.43 13.26
CA GLY A 132 -9.32 -2.63 14.04
C GLY A 132 -8.16 -3.07 14.92
N ILE A 133 -8.41 -4.10 15.73
CA ILE A 133 -7.43 -4.67 16.68
C ILE A 133 -6.93 -6.07 16.29
N ASP A 134 -7.30 -6.56 15.12
CA ASP A 134 -6.96 -7.92 14.69
C ASP A 134 -5.56 -8.01 14.09
N THR A 135 -4.62 -8.51 14.87
CA THR A 135 -3.21 -8.66 14.48
C THR A 135 -2.92 -9.88 13.59
N ARG A 136 -3.93 -10.66 13.21
CA ARG A 136 -3.75 -11.79 12.28
C ARG A 136 -3.45 -11.31 10.86
N PHE A 137 -3.87 -10.10 10.53
CA PHE A 137 -3.66 -9.50 9.21
C PHE A 137 -2.22 -9.00 9.01
N PRO A 138 -1.71 -8.99 7.76
CA PRO A 138 -0.32 -8.65 7.49
C PRO A 138 0.04 -7.17 7.74
N ASN A 139 -0.94 -6.29 7.74
CA ASN A 139 -0.77 -4.84 7.91
C ASN A 139 -1.09 -4.32 9.32
N VAL A 140 -1.49 -5.20 10.25
CA VAL A 140 -1.80 -4.83 11.64
C VAL A 140 -0.95 -5.67 12.58
N SER A 141 -0.32 -5.06 13.59
CA SER A 141 0.65 -5.74 14.44
C SER A 141 0.72 -5.13 15.83
N THR A 142 1.45 -5.78 16.73
CA THR A 142 1.90 -5.20 17.99
C THR A 142 3.40 -4.95 17.96
N GLY A 143 3.91 -4.01 18.74
CA GLY A 143 5.35 -3.75 18.82
C GLY A 143 6.18 -4.91 19.38
N SER A 144 5.54 -5.88 20.03
CA SER A 144 6.20 -7.03 20.65
C SER A 144 6.33 -8.24 19.73
N ASP A 145 5.53 -8.34 18.66
CA ASP A 145 5.57 -9.48 17.75
C ASP A 145 6.64 -9.30 16.65
N ILE A 146 6.97 -10.41 15.95
CA ILE A 146 7.96 -10.40 14.86
C ILE A 146 7.52 -9.48 13.72
N LYS A 147 6.22 -9.46 13.43
CA LYS A 147 5.63 -8.66 12.37
C LYS A 147 5.74 -7.16 12.71
N GLY A 148 5.44 -6.77 13.95
CA GLY A 148 5.63 -5.40 14.43
C GLY A 148 7.08 -4.94 14.30
N LYS A 149 8.04 -5.78 14.68
CA LYS A 149 9.46 -5.48 14.50
C LYS A 149 9.86 -5.30 13.04
N LYS A 150 9.28 -6.09 12.13
CA LYS A 150 9.50 -5.94 10.69
C LYS A 150 8.85 -4.67 10.15
N MET A 151 7.64 -4.33 10.58
CA MET A 151 7.00 -3.07 10.23
C MET A 151 7.84 -1.87 10.69
N MET A 152 8.39 -1.91 11.91
CA MET A 152 9.34 -0.91 12.43
C MET A 152 10.63 -0.83 11.62
N GLY A 153 11.01 -1.87 10.91
CA GLY A 153 12.13 -1.88 9.96
C GLY A 153 11.89 -0.99 8.73
N TYR A 154 10.65 -0.68 8.41
CA TYR A 154 10.29 0.40 7.49
C TYR A 154 10.48 1.74 8.18
N ARG A 155 11.70 2.17 8.33
CA ARG A 155 12.06 3.35 9.12
C ARG A 155 11.43 4.67 8.66
N SER A 156 10.84 4.69 7.47
CA SER A 156 10.08 5.80 6.92
C SER A 156 8.60 5.78 7.30
N ILE A 157 8.11 4.69 7.88
CA ILE A 157 6.72 4.52 8.27
C ILE A 157 6.63 4.65 9.78
N ILE A 158 5.83 5.60 10.23
CA ILE A 158 5.50 5.73 11.63
C ILE A 158 4.54 4.60 11.97
N ALA A 159 4.93 3.75 12.89
CA ALA A 159 3.98 2.88 13.56
C ALA A 159 3.29 3.72 14.64
N CYS A 160 2.01 3.94 14.50
CA CYS A 160 1.19 4.59 15.52
C CYS A 160 0.17 3.62 16.08
N GLU A 161 -0.25 3.87 17.30
CA GLU A 161 -1.35 3.14 17.91
C GLU A 161 -2.67 3.59 17.28
N ASN A 162 -3.55 2.65 17.00
CA ASN A 162 -4.90 2.97 16.60
C ASN A 162 -5.72 3.48 17.80
N ASN A 163 -7.00 3.81 17.57
CA ASN A 163 -7.89 4.37 18.58
C ASN A 163 -8.03 3.52 19.85
N ASP A 164 -7.73 2.22 19.77
CA ASP A 164 -7.77 1.31 20.92
C ASP A 164 -6.43 1.24 21.68
N GLY A 165 -5.38 1.88 21.18
CA GLY A 165 -4.07 1.97 21.83
C GLY A 165 -3.35 0.63 22.01
N ARG A 166 -3.72 -0.41 21.28
CA ARG A 166 -3.23 -1.79 21.48
C ARG A 166 -2.43 -2.35 20.33
N VAL A 167 -2.59 -1.81 19.15
CA VAL A 167 -1.96 -2.30 17.93
C VAL A 167 -1.25 -1.18 17.19
N LEU A 168 -0.19 -1.55 16.48
CA LEU A 168 0.56 -0.65 15.65
C LEU A 168 0.02 -0.70 14.22
N ILE A 169 -0.15 0.45 13.62
CA ILE A 169 -0.46 0.63 12.22
C ILE A 169 0.66 1.39 11.50
N PRO A 170 0.87 1.13 10.20
CA PRO A 170 2.06 1.64 9.52
C PRO A 170 2.08 3.15 9.31
N THR A 171 0.93 3.81 9.30
CA THR A 171 0.82 5.24 8.99
C THR A 171 -0.19 5.92 9.89
N ALA A 172 0.06 7.19 10.20
CA ALA A 172 -0.86 8.02 10.97
C ALA A 172 -2.14 8.29 10.18
N PHE A 173 -3.08 7.35 10.19
CA PHE A 173 -4.44 7.50 9.65
C PHE A 173 -4.54 7.83 8.14
N LYS A 174 -3.48 7.60 7.35
CA LYS A 174 -3.40 7.95 5.93
C LYS A 174 -3.20 6.75 5.02
N CYS A 175 -3.93 5.68 5.29
CA CYS A 175 -3.93 4.48 4.46
C CYS A 175 -5.35 4.16 4.01
N ASN A 176 -5.49 3.58 2.82
CA ASN A 176 -6.79 3.11 2.32
C ASN A 176 -7.46 2.12 3.29
N MET A 177 -6.67 1.28 3.99
CA MET A 177 -7.19 0.35 5.00
C MET A 177 -7.57 1.00 6.33
N TYR A 178 -7.28 2.28 6.53
CA TYR A 178 -7.79 3.08 7.63
C TYR A 178 -8.97 3.96 7.17
N GLN A 179 -8.83 4.60 5.99
CA GLN A 179 -9.80 5.52 5.45
C GLN A 179 -9.84 5.40 3.92
N SER A 180 -10.98 5.01 3.39
CA SER A 180 -11.15 4.62 1.99
C SER A 180 -11.01 5.76 0.94
N ASP A 181 -10.63 6.97 1.35
CA ASP A 181 -10.29 8.08 0.46
C ASP A 181 -8.77 8.30 0.29
N GLN A 182 -7.96 7.45 0.94
CA GLN A 182 -6.51 7.54 0.93
C GLN A 182 -5.87 6.48 0.01
N PRO A 183 -4.63 6.68 -0.48
CA PRO A 183 -3.85 5.62 -1.11
C PRO A 183 -3.42 4.54 -0.08
N PHE A 184 -2.98 3.40 -0.57
CA PHE A 184 -2.40 2.37 0.30
C PHE A 184 -1.02 2.79 0.84
N CYS A 185 -0.76 2.51 2.11
CA CYS A 185 0.57 2.63 2.68
C CYS A 185 1.54 1.56 2.13
N GLU A 186 2.83 1.72 2.38
CA GLU A 186 3.87 0.79 1.90
C GLU A 186 3.65 -0.65 2.37
N VAL A 187 3.25 -0.84 3.61
CA VAL A 187 3.00 -2.19 4.16
C VAL A 187 1.85 -2.86 3.45
N CYS A 188 0.75 -2.14 3.23
CA CYS A 188 -0.41 -2.66 2.51
C CYS A 188 -0.08 -2.95 1.04
N ARG A 189 0.65 -2.05 0.36
CA ARG A 189 1.10 -2.27 -1.02
C ARG A 189 1.96 -3.52 -1.15
N LEU A 190 2.93 -3.69 -0.26
CA LEU A 190 3.80 -4.86 -0.28
C LEU A 190 3.03 -6.16 0.02
N ALA A 191 2.10 -6.13 0.97
CA ALA A 191 1.26 -7.28 1.27
C ALA A 191 0.39 -7.69 0.06
N LEU A 192 -0.21 -6.72 -0.64
CA LEU A 192 -0.94 -6.94 -1.88
C LEU A 192 -0.06 -7.57 -2.96
N VAL A 193 1.12 -7.00 -3.21
CA VAL A 193 2.10 -7.55 -4.17
C VAL A 193 2.45 -8.99 -3.83
N ARG A 194 2.85 -9.25 -2.60
CA ARG A 194 3.19 -10.59 -2.13
C ARG A 194 2.06 -11.58 -2.35
N ARG A 195 0.83 -11.17 -2.09
CA ARG A 195 -0.33 -12.03 -2.27
C ARG A 195 -0.65 -12.30 -3.73
N MET A 196 -0.58 -11.27 -4.58
CA MET A 196 -0.81 -11.41 -6.02
C MET A 196 0.24 -12.31 -6.70
N PHE A 197 1.45 -12.38 -6.16
CA PHE A 197 2.50 -13.24 -6.68
C PHE A 197 2.63 -14.59 -5.97
N ALA A 198 2.05 -14.75 -4.78
CA ALA A 198 2.14 -16.01 -4.02
C ALA A 198 1.36 -17.17 -4.65
N THR A 199 0.40 -16.89 -5.50
CA THR A 199 -0.45 -17.89 -6.16
C THR A 199 0.09 -18.33 -7.50
N ASP A 200 1.04 -17.58 -8.08
CA ASP A 200 1.59 -17.87 -9.39
C ASP A 200 2.99 -18.43 -9.33
N LYS A 201 3.21 -19.44 -10.16
CA LYS A 201 4.56 -19.79 -10.61
C LYS A 201 5.11 -18.55 -11.32
N ILE A 202 6.21 -18.01 -10.82
CA ILE A 202 6.91 -16.86 -11.37
C ILE A 202 6.97 -16.98 -12.90
N GLN A 203 6.14 -16.25 -13.60
CA GLN A 203 6.16 -16.21 -15.05
C GLN A 203 6.18 -14.76 -15.52
N ASN A 204 7.32 -14.41 -16.08
CA ASN A 204 7.57 -13.37 -17.08
C ASN A 204 7.05 -11.95 -16.82
N GLY A 205 7.94 -11.03 -16.49
CA GLY A 205 7.82 -9.62 -16.76
C GLY A 205 8.23 -8.67 -15.66
N MET A 206 7.81 -8.86 -14.41
CA MET A 206 8.27 -8.03 -13.30
C MET A 206 9.19 -8.86 -12.41
N GLU A 207 10.49 -8.62 -12.51
CA GLU A 207 11.47 -9.33 -11.68
C GLU A 207 11.67 -8.67 -10.32
N LEU A 208 11.44 -7.37 -10.22
CA LEU A 208 11.55 -6.60 -8.98
C LEU A 208 10.32 -5.73 -8.79
N TYR A 209 9.75 -5.76 -7.60
CA TYR A 209 8.86 -4.71 -7.14
C TYR A 209 9.68 -3.73 -6.30
N VAL A 210 9.67 -2.46 -6.67
CA VAL A 210 10.35 -1.38 -5.96
C VAL A 210 9.29 -0.40 -5.48
N ALA A 211 9.18 -0.21 -4.18
CA ALA A 211 8.31 0.82 -3.61
C ALA A 211 8.86 2.21 -3.93
N ASN A 212 8.00 3.23 -3.93
CA ASN A 212 8.45 4.59 -4.14
C ASN A 212 9.49 4.96 -3.09
N PRO A 213 10.68 5.39 -3.51
CA PRO A 213 11.72 5.75 -2.56
C PRO A 213 11.34 7.03 -1.81
N GLU A 214 11.78 7.11 -0.56
CA GLU A 214 11.59 8.27 0.30
C GLU A 214 12.92 8.88 0.68
N VAL A 215 12.97 10.21 0.76
CA VAL A 215 14.11 10.92 1.31
C VAL A 215 13.75 11.46 2.69
N THR A 216 14.57 11.13 3.67
CA THR A 216 14.40 11.57 5.06
C THR A 216 15.67 12.26 5.55
N THR A 217 15.55 13.07 6.59
CA THR A 217 16.68 13.75 7.21
C THR A 217 16.68 13.58 8.72
N ALA A 218 17.85 13.59 9.35
CA ALA A 218 18.00 13.70 10.79
C ALA A 218 18.59 15.07 11.14
N HIS A 219 18.13 15.63 12.25
CA HIS A 219 18.60 16.90 12.79
C HIS A 219 19.71 16.73 13.82
N ASN A 220 20.55 17.76 13.99
CA ASN A 220 21.64 17.77 14.94
C ASN A 220 21.21 17.98 16.40
N ASN A 221 19.93 18.17 16.69
CA ASN A 221 19.48 18.31 18.06
C ASN A 221 19.56 16.97 18.78
N THR A 222 20.33 16.96 19.86
CA THR A 222 20.75 15.77 20.62
C THR A 222 19.63 15.09 21.40
N GLU A 223 18.43 15.66 21.42
CA GLU A 223 17.31 15.10 22.18
C GLU A 223 16.26 14.39 21.30
N ASP A 224 16.31 14.58 19.97
CA ASP A 224 15.29 14.05 19.08
C ASP A 224 15.90 13.21 17.98
N SER A 225 15.67 11.91 18.03
CA SER A 225 15.91 10.98 16.93
C SER A 225 14.86 11.15 15.82
N GLU A 226 14.29 12.35 15.67
CA GLU A 226 13.26 12.66 14.70
C GLU A 226 13.81 12.60 13.28
N ARG A 227 13.14 11.82 12.44
CA ARG A 227 13.40 11.79 11.01
C ARG A 227 12.22 12.42 10.29
N TYR A 228 12.51 13.44 9.50
CA TYR A 228 11.51 14.16 8.72
C TYR A 228 11.56 13.69 7.27
N ARG A 229 10.41 13.56 6.63
CA ARG A 229 10.37 13.57 5.18
C ARG A 229 10.91 14.90 4.68
N VAL A 230 11.82 14.83 3.73
CA VAL A 230 12.42 16.02 3.15
C VAL A 230 11.51 16.52 2.04
N THR A 231 10.92 17.68 2.26
CA THR A 231 10.39 18.51 1.19
C THR A 231 11.45 19.55 0.81
N GLN A 232 11.35 20.08 -0.38
CA GLN A 232 12.28 21.12 -0.83
C GLN A 232 12.29 22.33 0.10
N GLU A 233 11.11 22.71 0.58
CA GLU A 233 10.96 23.79 1.56
C GLU A 233 11.62 23.46 2.91
N ASN A 234 11.47 22.22 3.39
CA ASN A 234 12.13 21.77 4.61
C ASN A 234 13.65 21.76 4.48
N LEU A 235 14.16 21.31 3.35
CA LEU A 235 15.60 21.28 3.09
C LEU A 235 16.20 22.68 3.14
N LEU A 236 15.61 23.63 2.45
CA LEU A 236 16.09 25.02 2.38
C LEU A 236 16.00 25.75 3.71
N LYS A 237 14.91 25.56 4.47
CA LYS A 237 14.71 26.20 5.79
C LYS A 237 15.60 25.62 6.88
N LYS A 238 15.92 24.34 6.83
CA LYS A 238 16.56 23.59 7.91
C LYS A 238 17.96 23.08 7.56
N ALA A 239 18.48 23.37 6.38
CA ALA A 239 19.76 22.90 5.89
C ALA A 239 20.94 23.05 6.89
N PRO A 240 21.06 24.14 7.67
CA PRO A 240 22.13 24.27 8.66
C PRO A 240 22.07 23.25 9.81
N ASN A 241 20.89 22.70 10.05
CA ASN A 241 20.65 21.77 11.17
C ASN A 241 20.51 20.31 10.71
N ILE A 242 20.59 20.05 9.42
CA ILE A 242 20.48 18.70 8.86
C ILE A 242 21.80 17.97 9.10
N ARG A 243 21.75 16.81 9.76
CA ARG A 243 22.90 15.95 10.00
C ARG A 243 23.17 15.01 8.85
N ASP A 244 22.12 14.39 8.32
CA ASP A 244 22.22 13.44 7.22
C ASP A 244 20.98 13.48 6.31
N LEU A 245 21.16 12.98 5.09
CA LEU A 245 20.08 12.65 4.16
C LEU A 245 20.07 11.14 3.95
N SER A 246 18.90 10.53 4.01
CA SER A 246 18.76 9.11 3.78
C SER A 246 17.71 8.84 2.72
N LEU A 247 18.10 8.15 1.65
CA LEU A 247 17.21 7.58 0.65
C LEU A 247 16.86 6.15 1.06
N ARG A 248 15.58 5.83 1.14
CA ARG A 248 15.06 4.53 1.57
C ARG A 248 14.02 4.02 0.62
N THR A 249 13.94 2.72 0.52
CA THR A 249 12.90 2.03 -0.23
C THR A 249 12.71 0.60 0.27
N VAL A 250 11.72 -0.08 -0.30
CA VAL A 250 11.51 -1.52 -0.13
C VAL A 250 11.62 -2.17 -1.49
N ILE A 251 12.39 -3.24 -1.58
CA ILE A 251 12.61 -3.96 -2.82
C ILE A 251 12.30 -5.43 -2.60
N GLN A 252 11.28 -5.93 -3.28
CA GLN A 252 10.89 -7.33 -3.31
C GLN A 252 11.35 -7.96 -4.61
N ASN A 253 12.21 -8.96 -4.52
CA ASN A 253 12.53 -9.79 -5.67
C ASN A 253 11.42 -10.83 -5.90
N LEU A 254 10.95 -10.89 -7.12
CA LEU A 254 9.89 -11.80 -7.58
C LEU A 254 10.43 -12.85 -8.54
N SER A 255 11.76 -12.91 -8.71
CA SER A 255 12.41 -13.86 -9.58
C SER A 255 13.24 -14.89 -8.79
N ASP A 256 13.54 -15.99 -9.44
CA ASP A 256 14.35 -17.11 -8.90
C ASP A 256 15.88 -16.87 -8.99
N ARG A 257 16.29 -15.64 -9.35
CA ARG A 257 17.69 -15.24 -9.42
C ARG A 257 17.96 -14.02 -8.57
N GLU A 258 19.15 -13.95 -8.02
CA GLU A 258 19.65 -12.77 -7.35
C GLU A 258 19.68 -11.55 -8.28
N ARG A 259 19.35 -10.40 -7.77
CA ARG A 259 19.35 -9.14 -8.51
C ARG A 259 20.19 -8.09 -7.78
N LYS A 260 20.70 -7.14 -8.53
CA LYS A 260 21.45 -6.01 -7.98
C LYS A 260 20.74 -4.70 -8.32
N VAL A 261 20.59 -3.87 -7.32
CA VAL A 261 19.98 -2.54 -7.47
C VAL A 261 20.94 -1.48 -6.97
N LYS A 262 20.95 -0.33 -7.62
CA LYS A 262 21.72 0.83 -7.22
C LYS A 262 20.78 1.89 -6.69
N LEU A 263 21.00 2.35 -5.47
CA LEU A 263 20.37 3.55 -4.93
C LEU A 263 21.27 4.74 -5.26
N VAL A 264 20.67 5.81 -5.74
CA VAL A 264 21.34 7.06 -6.09
C VAL A 264 20.64 8.21 -5.38
N LEU A 265 21.36 8.92 -4.54
CA LEU A 265 20.92 10.17 -3.93
C LEU A 265 21.70 11.32 -4.55
N GLY A 266 21.01 12.30 -5.09
CA GLY A 266 21.62 13.41 -5.80
C GLY A 266 20.84 14.72 -5.67
N VAL A 267 21.33 15.74 -6.34
CA VAL A 267 20.71 17.05 -6.43
C VAL A 267 20.71 17.50 -7.89
N VAL A 268 19.58 17.97 -8.35
CA VAL A 268 19.47 18.71 -9.62
C VAL A 268 19.44 20.19 -9.32
N LYS A 269 20.27 20.97 -10.01
CA LYS A 269 20.34 22.41 -9.83
C LYS A 269 19.09 23.11 -10.36
N ALA A 270 18.84 24.32 -9.88
CA ALA A 270 17.70 25.14 -10.31
C ALA A 270 17.64 25.37 -11.83
N ASN A 271 18.78 25.37 -12.52
CA ASN A 271 18.86 25.46 -13.98
C ASN A 271 18.60 24.14 -14.72
N GLY A 272 18.30 23.07 -14.01
CA GLY A 272 18.04 21.73 -14.56
C GLY A 272 19.30 20.90 -14.83
N GLU A 273 20.49 21.43 -14.61
CA GLU A 273 21.73 20.66 -14.76
C GLU A 273 21.87 19.65 -13.60
N PRO A 274 22.12 18.37 -13.91
CA PRO A 274 22.39 17.38 -12.88
C PRO A 274 23.71 17.70 -12.18
N ARG A 275 23.71 17.68 -10.86
CA ARG A 275 24.97 17.54 -10.09
C ARG A 275 25.40 16.08 -10.12
N GLU A 276 26.69 15.87 -9.84
CA GLU A 276 27.15 14.53 -9.50
C GLU A 276 26.34 13.97 -8.32
N PRO A 277 26.10 12.65 -8.28
CA PRO A 277 25.42 12.03 -7.15
C PRO A 277 26.11 12.42 -5.84
N LEU A 278 25.35 12.78 -4.83
CA LEU A 278 25.86 12.96 -3.47
C LEU A 278 26.40 11.64 -2.92
N LYS A 279 25.67 10.57 -3.20
CA LYS A 279 26.07 9.21 -2.87
C LYS A 279 25.34 8.19 -3.73
N GLU A 280 26.03 7.10 -4.05
CA GLU A 280 25.42 5.93 -4.64
C GLU A 280 25.96 4.63 -3.99
N GLU A 281 25.16 3.59 -3.97
CA GLU A 281 25.52 2.29 -3.40
C GLU A 281 24.72 1.18 -4.08
N VAL A 282 25.37 0.03 -4.25
CA VAL A 282 24.74 -1.17 -4.85
C VAL A 282 24.35 -2.15 -3.74
N PHE A 283 23.12 -2.61 -3.81
CA PHE A 283 22.54 -3.59 -2.90
C PHE A 283 22.19 -4.87 -3.65
N THR A 284 22.41 -6.00 -3.01
CA THR A 284 22.01 -7.31 -3.50
C THR A 284 20.63 -7.66 -2.97
N VAL A 285 19.72 -8.07 -3.87
CA VAL A 285 18.37 -8.51 -3.53
C VAL A 285 18.33 -10.03 -3.73
N PRO A 286 18.19 -10.84 -2.67
CA PRO A 286 18.20 -12.29 -2.77
C PRO A 286 17.12 -12.82 -3.71
N ALA A 287 17.38 -13.97 -4.31
CA ALA A 287 16.42 -14.68 -5.13
C ALA A 287 15.23 -15.19 -4.31
N LEU A 288 14.06 -15.22 -4.93
CA LEU A 288 12.90 -15.91 -4.38
C LEU A 288 13.04 -17.42 -4.68
N THR A 289 13.19 -18.23 -3.65
CA THR A 289 13.27 -19.67 -3.81
C THR A 289 11.88 -20.31 -3.95
N LYS A 290 11.77 -21.42 -4.67
CA LYS A 290 10.51 -22.09 -5.03
C LYS A 290 9.59 -22.42 -3.83
N ASN A 291 10.17 -22.63 -2.65
CA ASN A 291 9.44 -22.89 -1.41
C ASN A 291 9.82 -21.88 -0.31
N GLY A 292 10.47 -20.78 -0.71
CA GLY A 292 10.94 -19.75 0.22
C GLY A 292 9.82 -18.79 0.64
N ASN A 293 10.04 -18.18 1.78
CA ASN A 293 9.21 -17.08 2.20
C ASN A 293 9.50 -15.86 1.32
N MET A 294 8.47 -15.16 0.85
CA MET A 294 8.60 -13.91 0.10
C MET A 294 9.45 -12.86 0.85
N GLU A 295 9.45 -12.89 2.16
CA GLU A 295 10.24 -11.98 2.98
C GLU A 295 11.75 -12.21 2.86
N ASP A 296 12.20 -13.43 2.56
CA ASP A 296 13.62 -13.74 2.41
C ASP A 296 14.20 -13.14 1.11
N ALA A 297 13.33 -12.83 0.15
CA ALA A 297 13.66 -12.17 -1.11
C ALA A 297 13.31 -10.66 -1.08
N CYS A 298 13.27 -10.06 0.10
CA CYS A 298 12.93 -8.65 0.30
C CYS A 298 14.06 -7.95 1.06
N ILE A 299 14.42 -6.75 0.61
CA ILE A 299 15.37 -5.90 1.32
C ILE A 299 14.78 -4.51 1.59
N TYR A 300 15.33 -3.86 2.61
CA TYR A 300 14.95 -2.51 3.05
C TYR A 300 16.19 -1.59 3.01
N PRO A 301 16.74 -1.31 1.83
CA PRO A 301 17.99 -0.59 1.72
C PRO A 301 17.82 0.87 2.15
N THR A 302 18.83 1.37 2.82
CA THR A 302 18.95 2.78 3.21
C THR A 302 20.30 3.30 2.77
N LEU A 303 20.31 4.30 1.89
CA LEU A 303 21.50 5.01 1.47
C LEU A 303 21.59 6.32 2.25
N THR A 304 22.56 6.44 3.15
CA THR A 304 22.73 7.63 3.98
C THR A 304 23.93 8.44 3.52
N PHE A 305 23.73 9.70 3.23
CA PHE A 305 24.77 10.68 2.93
C PHE A 305 25.09 11.48 4.20
N ASN A 306 26.35 11.40 4.63
CA ASN A 306 26.87 12.01 5.85
C ASN A 306 28.33 12.45 5.62
N PRO A 307 28.76 13.64 5.99
CA PRO A 307 28.02 14.78 6.52
C PRO A 307 27.53 15.73 5.42
N ILE A 308 26.42 16.41 5.66
CA ILE A 308 25.95 17.50 4.80
C ILE A 308 26.80 18.76 4.95
N GLN A 309 27.71 18.80 5.93
CA GLN A 309 28.60 19.91 6.15
C GLN A 309 29.45 20.19 4.90
N GLY A 310 29.25 21.38 4.33
CA GLY A 310 29.91 21.79 3.10
C GLY A 310 29.09 21.61 1.83
N THR A 311 27.91 21.01 1.89
CA THR A 311 27.01 20.97 0.75
C THR A 311 26.15 22.23 0.76
N ASN A 312 26.44 23.15 -0.15
CA ASN A 312 25.62 24.34 -0.34
C ASN A 312 24.44 23.99 -1.24
N PHE A 313 23.25 23.86 -0.66
CA PHE A 313 21.99 23.82 -1.39
C PHE A 313 21.58 25.26 -1.72
N GLU A 314 21.26 25.51 -2.97
CA GLU A 314 20.80 26.81 -3.45
C GLU A 314 19.29 26.82 -3.59
N ALA A 315 18.68 28.00 -3.55
CA ALA A 315 17.26 28.15 -3.78
C ALA A 315 16.90 27.60 -5.16
N GLY A 316 15.96 26.65 -5.23
CA GLY A 316 15.56 25.98 -6.47
C GLY A 316 16.28 24.66 -6.76
N ASP A 317 17.29 24.27 -5.98
CA ASP A 317 17.88 22.94 -6.04
C ASP A 317 16.84 21.87 -5.62
N ARG A 318 16.79 20.75 -6.34
CA ARG A 318 15.85 19.66 -6.06
C ARG A 318 16.58 18.38 -5.74
N LEU A 319 16.13 17.70 -4.69
CA LEU A 319 16.62 16.35 -4.38
C LEU A 319 16.15 15.36 -5.42
N VAL A 320 17.06 14.47 -5.79
CA VAL A 320 16.79 13.30 -6.63
C VAL A 320 17.17 12.06 -5.87
N GLY A 321 16.21 11.16 -5.72
CA GLY A 321 16.44 9.83 -5.19
C GLY A 321 15.99 8.82 -6.22
N GLU A 322 16.86 7.92 -6.65
CA GLU A 322 16.54 6.93 -7.65
C GLU A 322 16.95 5.53 -7.18
N VAL A 323 16.15 4.56 -7.60
CA VAL A 323 16.49 3.15 -7.57
C VAL A 323 16.67 2.68 -8.98
N ARG A 324 17.84 2.16 -9.30
CA ARG A 324 18.19 1.68 -10.64
C ARG A 324 18.51 0.20 -10.63
N ASP A 325 18.17 -0.51 -11.70
CA ASP A 325 18.75 -1.81 -11.98
C ASP A 325 20.27 -1.62 -12.19
N ALA A 326 21.07 -2.28 -11.36
CA ALA A 326 22.52 -2.08 -11.39
C ALA A 326 23.19 -2.71 -12.61
N GLU A 327 22.55 -3.68 -13.28
CA GLU A 327 23.08 -4.36 -14.45
C GLU A 327 22.67 -3.64 -15.74
N ARG A 328 21.41 -3.16 -15.79
CA ARG A 328 20.85 -2.53 -17.01
C ARG A 328 20.93 -1.01 -16.98
N GLY A 329 21.17 -0.40 -15.80
CA GLY A 329 21.15 1.04 -15.61
C GLY A 329 19.76 1.69 -15.68
N GLU A 330 18.73 0.89 -15.84
CA GLU A 330 17.34 1.33 -15.96
C GLU A 330 16.85 1.91 -14.63
N VAL A 331 16.10 3.02 -14.66
CA VAL A 331 15.46 3.60 -13.48
C VAL A 331 14.20 2.81 -13.16
N LEU A 332 14.17 2.17 -12.00
CA LEU A 332 13.07 1.35 -11.52
C LEU A 332 12.05 2.18 -10.71
N ALA A 333 12.53 3.14 -9.95
CA ALA A 333 11.69 4.07 -9.20
C ALA A 333 12.45 5.37 -8.92
N THR A 334 11.70 6.46 -8.78
CA THR A 334 12.24 7.80 -8.49
C THR A 334 11.50 8.39 -7.30
N TYR A 335 12.24 9.04 -6.41
CA TYR A 335 11.65 9.85 -5.34
C TYR A 335 10.79 10.94 -5.96
N GLN A 336 9.57 10.99 -5.52
CA GLN A 336 8.65 12.07 -5.84
C GLN A 336 8.36 12.82 -4.55
N GLU A 337 8.53 14.13 -4.60
CA GLU A 337 8.14 14.97 -3.49
C GLU A 337 6.63 14.80 -3.24
N PRO A 338 6.20 14.54 -2.00
CA PRO A 338 4.77 14.38 -1.72
C PRO A 338 4.02 15.66 -2.08
N GLU A 339 2.92 15.52 -2.82
CA GLU A 339 2.07 16.64 -3.23
C GLU A 339 1.38 17.36 -2.06
N TYR A 340 1.42 16.79 -0.88
CA TYR A 340 0.78 17.32 0.32
C TYR A 340 1.82 17.77 1.33
N ASP A 341 1.61 18.96 1.84
CA ASP A 341 2.31 19.56 2.99
C ASP A 341 1.98 18.77 4.27
N THR A 342 2.30 17.49 4.25
CA THR A 342 2.11 16.63 5.40
C THR A 342 3.29 16.81 6.31
N TYR A 343 3.16 17.71 7.26
CA TYR A 343 3.98 17.74 8.46
C TYR A 343 3.80 16.41 9.21
N GLN A 344 4.41 15.37 8.72
CA GLN A 344 4.57 14.14 9.48
C GLN A 344 5.95 14.15 10.06
N VAL A 345 5.98 14.49 11.30
CA VAL A 345 7.10 14.24 12.19
C VAL A 345 7.16 12.73 12.39
N ASP A 346 8.18 12.09 11.84
CA ASP A 346 8.44 10.68 12.08
C ASP A 346 9.12 10.57 13.44
N TYR A 347 8.35 10.39 14.49
CA TYR A 347 8.90 10.01 15.79
C TYR A 347 9.27 8.53 15.76
N LEU A 348 10.54 8.24 15.82
CA LEU A 348 11.02 6.93 16.24
C LEU A 348 10.99 6.93 17.77
N LEU A 349 9.92 6.40 18.34
CA LEU A 349 9.88 6.15 19.76
C LEU A 349 10.68 4.88 20.07
N GLU A 350 11.86 5.05 20.66
CA GLU A 350 12.40 4.05 21.55
C GLU A 350 11.63 4.19 22.86
N ASP A 351 11.09 3.06 23.33
CA ASP A 351 10.43 2.92 24.62
C ASP A 351 9.04 3.54 24.82
N GLY A 352 8.03 3.09 24.07
CA GLY A 352 6.65 3.02 24.56
C GLY A 352 5.96 4.34 24.98
N GLN A 353 6.46 5.49 24.56
CA GLN A 353 5.82 6.78 24.85
C GLN A 353 4.86 7.21 23.72
N SER A 354 3.68 7.63 24.12
CA SER A 354 2.64 8.12 23.22
C SER A 354 3.02 9.47 22.60
N ILE A 355 2.79 9.59 21.31
CA ILE A 355 2.91 10.85 20.57
C ILE A 355 1.80 11.81 21.03
N PRO A 356 2.09 13.06 21.41
CA PRO A 356 1.04 14.04 21.61
C PRO A 356 0.34 14.33 20.27
N ASN A 357 -0.96 14.12 20.21
CA ASN A 357 -1.81 14.53 19.09
C ASN A 357 -1.85 16.06 18.99
N THR A 358 -0.88 16.68 18.37
CA THR A 358 -0.97 18.07 17.96
C THR A 358 -1.12 18.13 16.45
N PHE A 359 -2.36 18.00 15.99
CA PHE A 359 -2.70 18.42 14.63
C PHE A 359 -2.96 19.94 14.67
N PRO A 360 -2.37 20.74 13.78
CA PRO A 360 -2.90 22.07 13.54
C PRO A 360 -4.27 21.92 12.88
N THR A 361 -5.25 22.56 13.48
CA THR A 361 -6.62 22.78 12.97
C THR A 361 -6.60 23.52 11.64
#